data_2c58a9fa3a61c59f97b42a16f1811bf8
#
_entry.id   2c58a9fa3a61c59f97b42a16f1811bf8
#
_cell.length_a   1.000
_cell.length_b   1.000
_cell.length_c   1.000
_cell.angle_alpha   90.00
_cell.angle_beta   90.00
_cell.angle_gamma   90.00
#
_symmetry.space_group_name_H-M   'P 1'
#
loop_
_entity.id
_entity.type
_entity.pdbx_description
1 polymer ?
#
loop_
_entity_poly.entity_id
_entity_poly.type
_entity_poly.pdbx_seq_one_letter_code
_entity_poly.pdbx_strand_id
1 'polypeptide(L)'
;MILSIVNFKLPKRWTVAEATATFNLIAAKYFRKPGLVRKHYYISENGDRAGGIYFWRSKADAEACYTLEWKNIVTEQYGTSPEIFFAEVPVSVDNIAEMIELA
;
A
#
# COMPACT_ATOMS: atom_id res chain seq x y z
N MET A 1 12.59 8.06 5.49
CA MET A 1 11.41 7.60 4.73
C MET A 1 10.68 6.53 5.52
N ILE A 2 9.38 6.59 5.58
CA ILE A 2 8.53 5.61 6.26
C ILE A 2 7.92 4.67 5.23
N LEU A 3 7.96 3.38 5.52
CA LEU A 3 7.23 2.34 4.80
C LEU A 3 5.96 2.03 5.58
N SER A 4 4.83 1.92 4.91
CA SER A 4 3.67 1.25 5.48
C SER A 4 3.20 0.13 4.57
N ILE A 5 2.81 -0.97 5.17
CA ILE A 5 2.16 -2.09 4.48
C ILE A 5 0.73 -2.15 5.00
N VAL A 6 -0.21 -2.04 4.07
CA VAL A 6 -1.62 -2.21 4.36
C VAL A 6 -2.02 -3.56 3.79
N ASN A 7 -2.35 -4.49 4.66
CA ASN A 7 -2.66 -5.87 4.29
C ASN A 7 -4.11 -6.21 4.59
N PHE A 8 -4.75 -6.89 3.64
CA PHE A 8 -6.12 -7.39 3.78
C PHE A 8 -6.12 -8.91 3.64
N LYS A 9 -6.67 -9.61 4.62
CA LYS A 9 -6.95 -11.04 4.54
C LYS A 9 -8.26 -11.19 3.79
N LEU A 10 -8.18 -11.58 2.51
CA LEU A 10 -9.36 -11.64 1.66
C LEU A 10 -10.31 -12.76 2.10
N PRO A 11 -11.62 -12.47 2.28
CA PRO A 11 -12.61 -13.52 2.60
C PRO A 11 -12.72 -14.56 1.49
N LYS A 12 -12.47 -14.15 0.25
CA LYS A 12 -12.47 -15.00 -0.93
C LYS A 12 -11.25 -14.66 -1.77
N ARG A 13 -10.57 -15.68 -2.27
CA ARG A 13 -9.35 -15.51 -3.07
C ARG A 13 -9.61 -14.71 -4.35
N TRP A 14 -8.64 -13.87 -4.70
CA TRP A 14 -8.61 -13.15 -5.96
C TRP A 14 -7.56 -13.75 -6.89
N THR A 15 -7.83 -13.72 -8.18
CA THR A 15 -6.81 -13.95 -9.20
C THR A 15 -6.00 -12.68 -9.41
N VAL A 16 -4.84 -12.80 -10.06
CA VAL A 16 -4.04 -11.62 -10.44
C VAL A 16 -4.85 -10.70 -11.35
N ALA A 17 -5.65 -11.26 -12.26
CA ALA A 17 -6.50 -10.48 -13.16
C ALA A 17 -7.56 -9.67 -12.40
N GLU A 18 -8.23 -10.29 -11.43
CA GLU A 18 -9.21 -9.62 -10.57
C GLU A 18 -8.56 -8.52 -9.74
N ALA A 19 -7.38 -8.80 -9.16
CA ALA A 19 -6.60 -7.84 -8.39
C ALA A 19 -6.21 -6.64 -9.25
N THR A 20 -5.69 -6.88 -10.46
CA THR A 20 -5.28 -5.83 -11.39
C THR A 20 -6.45 -4.91 -11.74
N ALA A 21 -7.60 -5.48 -12.05
CA ALA A 21 -8.79 -4.71 -12.38
C ALA A 21 -9.23 -3.83 -11.20
N THR A 22 -9.24 -4.39 -9.99
CA THR A 22 -9.62 -3.67 -8.77
C THR A 22 -8.63 -2.53 -8.48
N PHE A 23 -7.34 -2.80 -8.53
CA PHE A 23 -6.31 -1.78 -8.25
C PHE A 23 -6.32 -0.65 -9.28
N ASN A 24 -6.52 -0.95 -10.55
CA ASN A 24 -6.62 0.06 -11.59
C ASN A 24 -7.76 1.05 -11.37
N LEU A 25 -8.87 0.59 -10.80
CA LEU A 25 -10.02 1.46 -10.52
C LEU A 25 -9.73 2.49 -9.41
N ILE A 26 -8.84 2.16 -8.48
CA ILE A 26 -8.62 2.97 -7.29
C ILE A 26 -7.27 3.69 -7.26
N ALA A 27 -6.32 3.28 -8.11
CA ALA A 27 -4.95 3.78 -8.06
C ALA A 27 -4.86 5.30 -8.21
N ALA A 28 -5.64 5.89 -9.11
CA ALA A 28 -5.59 7.32 -9.39
C ALA A 28 -5.95 8.20 -8.18
N LYS A 29 -6.68 7.67 -7.21
CA LYS A 29 -7.03 8.38 -5.97
C LYS A 29 -5.81 8.74 -5.14
N TYR A 30 -4.69 8.06 -5.37
CA TYR A 30 -3.45 8.27 -4.61
C TYR A 30 -2.49 9.23 -5.30
N PHE A 31 -2.81 9.72 -6.50
CA PHE A 31 -2.05 10.80 -7.11
C PHE A 31 -2.08 12.04 -6.21
N ARG A 32 -0.92 12.68 -6.04
CA ARG A 32 -0.77 13.90 -5.27
C ARG A 32 -1.22 13.79 -3.82
N LYS A 33 -1.28 12.56 -3.29
CA LYS A 33 -1.52 12.36 -1.86
C LYS A 33 -0.35 12.96 -1.10
N PRO A 34 -0.59 13.90 -0.16
CA PRO A 34 0.49 14.58 0.54
C PRO A 34 1.48 13.61 1.20
N GLY A 35 2.76 13.79 0.91
CA GLY A 35 3.84 12.98 1.48
C GLY A 35 4.00 11.58 0.91
N LEU A 36 3.11 11.13 0.05
CA LEU A 36 3.24 9.82 -0.59
C LEU A 36 4.23 9.90 -1.75
N VAL A 37 5.35 9.18 -1.62
CA VAL A 37 6.40 9.14 -2.64
C VAL A 37 6.08 8.10 -3.69
N ARG A 38 5.66 6.91 -3.25
CA ARG A 38 5.39 5.78 -4.13
C ARG A 38 4.45 4.80 -3.43
N LYS A 39 3.62 4.13 -4.22
CA LYS A 39 2.77 3.05 -3.75
C LYS A 39 2.80 1.90 -4.74
N HIS A 40 2.95 0.69 -4.24
CA HIS A 40 2.79 -0.54 -4.99
C HIS A 40 1.62 -1.32 -4.42
N TYR A 41 0.77 -1.84 -5.29
CA TYR A 41 -0.25 -2.80 -4.90
C TYR A 41 0.30 -4.21 -5.04
N TYR A 42 -0.21 -5.13 -4.22
CA TYR A 42 0.20 -6.53 -4.30
C TYR A 42 -0.99 -7.48 -4.14
N ILE A 43 -0.80 -8.68 -4.66
CA ILE A 43 -1.65 -9.85 -4.42
C ILE A 43 -0.71 -11.00 -4.08
N SER A 44 -1.04 -11.79 -3.04
CA SER A 44 -0.24 -12.94 -2.66
C SER A 44 -0.30 -14.03 -3.73
N GLU A 45 0.69 -14.92 -3.75
CA GLU A 45 0.77 -15.99 -4.76
C GLU A 45 -0.49 -16.86 -4.82
N ASN A 46 -1.08 -17.17 -3.66
CA ASN A 46 -2.30 -17.97 -3.59
C ASN A 46 -3.59 -17.14 -3.61
N GLY A 47 -3.49 -15.81 -3.69
CA GLY A 47 -4.63 -14.92 -3.81
C GLY A 47 -5.42 -14.67 -2.55
N ASP A 48 -4.91 -15.05 -1.38
CA ASP A 48 -5.62 -14.91 -0.11
C ASP A 48 -5.32 -13.58 0.63
N ARG A 49 -4.34 -12.81 0.17
CA ARG A 49 -3.96 -11.52 0.73
C ARG A 49 -3.72 -10.51 -0.36
N ALA A 50 -4.18 -9.30 -0.14
CA ALA A 50 -3.98 -8.18 -1.05
C ALA A 50 -3.72 -6.91 -0.27
N GLY A 51 -3.19 -5.89 -0.92
CA GLY A 51 -3.01 -4.60 -0.28
C GLY A 51 -2.03 -3.72 -1.00
N GLY A 52 -1.36 -2.87 -0.22
CA GLY A 52 -0.42 -1.91 -0.76
C GLY A 52 0.82 -1.74 0.10
N ILE A 53 1.91 -1.43 -0.56
CA ILE A 53 3.17 -1.01 0.06
C ILE A 53 3.33 0.46 -0.29
N TYR A 54 3.42 1.30 0.76
CA TYR A 54 3.47 2.75 0.63
C TYR A 54 4.80 3.27 1.14
N PHE A 55 5.37 4.23 0.42
CA PHE A 55 6.57 4.94 0.85
C PHE A 55 6.20 6.39 1.11
N TRP A 56 6.39 6.85 2.35
CA TRP A 56 5.99 8.16 2.83
C TRP A 56 7.18 8.99 3.25
N ARG A 57 7.05 10.30 3.12
CA ARG A 57 8.06 11.25 3.63
C ARG A 57 8.07 11.26 5.16
N SER A 58 6.90 11.07 5.79
CA SER A 58 6.77 11.04 7.24
C SER A 58 5.63 10.13 7.68
N LYS A 59 5.68 9.68 8.94
CA LYS A 59 4.61 8.91 9.55
C LYS A 59 3.33 9.75 9.67
N ALA A 60 3.46 11.04 9.95
CA ALA A 60 2.32 11.95 10.05
C ALA A 60 1.52 12.00 8.74
N ASP A 61 2.21 12.02 7.60
CA ASP A 61 1.55 11.99 6.28
C ASP A 61 0.78 10.68 6.08
N ALA A 62 1.36 9.56 6.48
CA ALA A 62 0.70 8.26 6.41
C ALA A 62 -0.55 8.24 7.29
N GLU A 63 -0.43 8.69 8.52
CA GLU A 63 -1.56 8.74 9.46
C GLU A 63 -2.68 9.65 8.98
N ALA A 64 -2.34 10.74 8.31
CA ALA A 64 -3.33 11.64 7.71
C ALA A 64 -4.11 10.98 6.57
N CYS A 65 -3.53 10.00 5.89
CA CYS A 65 -4.21 9.19 4.88
C CYS A 65 -5.15 8.15 5.52
N TYR A 66 -4.71 7.51 6.60
CA TYR A 66 -5.40 6.37 7.21
C TYR A 66 -6.46 6.80 8.23
N THR A 67 -7.38 7.64 7.80
CA THR A 67 -8.51 8.11 8.59
C THR A 67 -9.54 7.00 8.79
N LEU A 68 -10.46 7.21 9.72
CA LEU A 68 -11.59 6.29 9.89
C LEU A 68 -12.42 6.16 8.62
N GLU A 69 -12.64 7.26 7.93
CA GLU A 69 -13.35 7.25 6.64
C GLU A 69 -12.64 6.38 5.62
N TRP A 70 -11.32 6.53 5.47
CA TRP A 70 -10.53 5.71 4.58
C TRP A 70 -10.61 4.22 4.97
N LYS A 71 -10.50 3.91 6.27
CA LYS A 71 -10.61 2.52 6.76
C LYS A 71 -11.95 1.90 6.41
N ASN A 72 -13.03 2.66 6.54
CA ASN A 72 -14.37 2.19 6.19
C ASN A 72 -14.49 1.90 4.69
N ILE A 73 -13.96 2.78 3.84
CA ILE A 73 -13.99 2.61 2.39
C ILE A 73 -13.22 1.36 1.97
N VAL A 74 -11.99 1.18 2.45
CA VAL A 74 -11.18 0.02 2.06
C VAL A 74 -11.71 -1.29 2.64
N THR A 75 -12.30 -1.25 3.84
CA THR A 75 -12.96 -2.41 4.43
C THR A 75 -14.09 -2.91 3.53
N GLU A 76 -14.86 -2.00 2.96
CA GLU A 76 -15.91 -2.36 2.00
C GLU A 76 -15.33 -2.92 0.71
N GLN A 77 -14.26 -2.31 0.18
CA GLN A 77 -13.62 -2.74 -1.07
C GLN A 77 -13.03 -4.15 -0.97
N TYR A 78 -12.42 -4.47 0.15
CA TYR A 78 -11.70 -5.74 0.33
C TYR A 78 -12.49 -6.78 1.12
N GLY A 79 -13.59 -6.39 1.75
CA GLY A 79 -14.43 -7.29 2.54
C GLY A 79 -13.87 -7.63 3.91
N THR A 80 -12.83 -6.94 4.35
CA THR A 80 -12.18 -7.14 5.65
C THR A 80 -11.45 -5.87 6.06
N SER A 81 -11.21 -5.72 7.36
CA SER A 81 -10.46 -4.57 7.88
C SER A 81 -8.98 -4.65 7.54
N PRO A 82 -8.32 -3.52 7.28
CA PRO A 82 -6.88 -3.50 7.00
C PRO A 82 -6.05 -3.77 8.25
N GLU A 83 -4.95 -4.48 8.06
CA GLU A 83 -3.86 -4.56 9.01
C GLU A 83 -2.77 -3.61 8.52
N ILE A 84 -2.30 -2.69 9.37
CA ILE A 84 -1.31 -1.68 8.97
C ILE A 84 -0.03 -1.87 9.76
N PHE A 85 1.08 -1.99 9.05
CA PHE A 85 2.41 -2.12 9.60
C PHE A 85 3.26 -0.94 9.15
N PHE A 86 3.99 -0.33 10.10
CA PHE A 86 4.93 0.76 9.82
C PHE A 86 6.36 0.32 10.05
N ALA A 87 7.27 0.84 9.23
CA ALA A 87 8.71 0.64 9.40
C ALA A 87 9.49 1.83 8.87
N GLU A 88 10.69 2.03 9.39
CA GLU A 88 11.67 2.94 8.81
C GLU A 88 12.38 2.25 7.64
N VAL A 89 12.77 3.03 6.65
CA VAL A 89 13.61 2.56 5.52
C VAL A 89 14.93 3.30 5.59
N PRO A 90 15.93 2.80 6.35
CA PRO A 90 17.20 3.51 6.53
C PRO A 90 18.14 3.38 5.34
N VAL A 91 18.04 2.31 4.57
CA VAL A 91 18.92 2.03 3.43
C VAL A 91 18.11 1.44 2.29
N SER A 92 18.31 1.93 1.09
CA SER A 92 17.71 1.39 -0.13
C SER A 92 18.79 1.08 -1.16
N VAL A 93 18.68 -0.05 -1.84
CA VAL A 93 19.52 -0.41 -2.97
C VAL A 93 18.69 -0.30 -4.24
N ASP A 94 19.16 0.49 -5.20
CA ASP A 94 18.51 0.65 -6.49
C ASP A 94 19.43 0.08 -7.57
N ASN A 95 19.14 -1.11 -8.06
CA ASN A 95 19.97 -1.78 -9.07
C ASN A 95 19.77 -1.22 -10.48
N ILE A 96 18.73 -0.45 -10.71
CA ILE A 96 18.53 0.21 -12.01
C ILE A 96 19.41 1.45 -12.06
N ALA A 97 19.39 2.28 -11.03
CA ALA A 97 20.27 3.44 -10.91
C ALA A 97 21.67 3.06 -10.39
N GLU A 98 21.86 1.82 -9.94
CA GLU A 98 23.11 1.33 -9.35
C GLU A 98 23.56 2.20 -8.15
N MET A 99 22.60 2.49 -7.26
CA MET A 99 22.81 3.36 -6.11
C MET A 99 22.40 2.70 -4.80
N ILE A 100 23.12 3.06 -3.73
CA ILE A 100 22.68 2.83 -2.37
C ILE A 100 22.27 4.17 -1.79
N GLU A 101 21.03 4.28 -1.34
CA GLU A 101 20.49 5.50 -0.75
C GLU A 101 20.37 5.32 0.76
N LEU A 102 20.87 6.32 1.49
CA LEU A 102 20.72 6.40 2.95
C LEU A 102 19.62 7.42 3.27
N ALA A 103 18.78 7.08 4.19
CA ALA A 103 17.72 7.97 4.64
C ALA A 103 18.25 9.05 5.57
#